data_6ea113b3153c8513ca8c484cd2f6fea5
#
_entry.id   6ea113b3153c8513ca8c484cd2f6fea5
#
_cell.length_a   1.000
_cell.length_b   1.000
_cell.length_c   1.000
_cell.angle_alpha   90.00
_cell.angle_beta   90.00
_cell.angle_gamma   90.00
#
_symmetry.space_group_name_H-M   'P 1'
#
loop_
_entity.id
_entity.type
_entity.pdbx_description
1 polymer ?
#
loop_
_entity_poly.entity_id
_entity_poly.type
_entity_poly.pdbx_seq_one_letter_code
_entity_poly.pdbx_strand_id
1 'polypeptide(L)'
;HRVDRRQRQMCIRDRRYYLGSAHYRSNLELTDSALRSAAAAMRRIEDFITRSANHSRRAADADMLPVAFRNALDDDLNIPMALAVLHDEVRRGNTALAQHDARTGADTLDAVLAMTDVLGINPRDSPWDESTATPPRAERALEALIAQALDQRAQARAAGDFRTADRIRDELDAAGIVLNDSQSGTTWGFTEGHTS
;
A
#
# COMPACT_ATOMS: atom_id res chain seq x y z
N HIS A 1 -13.48 -13.74 12.27
CA HIS A 1 -12.25 -14.55 12.05
C HIS A 1 -11.50 -14.25 10.73
N ARG A 2 -12.01 -13.39 9.81
CA ARG A 2 -11.40 -13.09 8.50
C ARG A 2 -10.59 -11.78 8.47
N VAL A 3 -10.93 -10.80 9.29
CA VAL A 3 -10.14 -9.57 9.53
C VAL A 3 -8.73 -9.91 10.02
N ASP A 4 -8.59 -11.05 10.70
CA ASP A 4 -7.37 -11.54 11.34
C ASP A 4 -6.24 -11.96 10.35
N ARG A 5 -6.54 -12.37 9.11
CA ARG A 5 -5.49 -12.77 8.14
C ARG A 5 -4.82 -11.58 7.45
N ARG A 6 -5.58 -10.56 7.04
CA ARG A 6 -5.01 -9.32 6.47
C ARG A 6 -4.25 -8.54 7.53
N GLN A 7 -4.82 -8.42 8.74
CA GLN A 7 -4.10 -7.84 9.87
C GLN A 7 -2.86 -8.64 10.27
N ARG A 8 -2.87 -9.98 10.16
CA ARG A 8 -1.68 -10.81 10.42
C ARG A 8 -0.59 -10.62 9.37
N GLN A 9 -0.93 -10.51 8.08
CA GLN A 9 0.06 -10.32 7.01
C GLN A 9 0.69 -8.92 7.08
N MET A 10 -0.11 -7.86 7.24
CA MET A 10 0.40 -6.52 7.52
C MET A 10 1.23 -6.50 8.80
N CYS A 11 0.77 -7.15 9.86
CA CYS A 11 1.48 -7.26 11.13
C CYS A 11 2.83 -8.01 11.02
N ILE A 12 3.01 -8.93 10.07
CA ILE A 12 4.28 -9.66 9.88
C ILE A 12 5.33 -8.75 9.21
N ARG A 13 4.98 -7.97 8.18
CA ARG A 13 5.88 -7.00 7.55
C ARG A 13 6.26 -5.87 8.49
N ASP A 14 5.28 -5.32 9.20
CA ASP A 14 5.50 -4.27 10.20
C ASP A 14 6.43 -4.76 11.31
N ARG A 15 6.23 -5.99 11.79
CA ARG A 15 7.13 -6.62 12.77
C ARG A 15 8.53 -6.85 12.20
N ARG A 16 8.65 -7.30 10.94
CA ARG A 16 9.95 -7.48 10.29
C ARG A 16 10.67 -6.15 10.16
N TYR A 17 9.98 -5.11 9.69
CA TYR A 17 10.52 -3.75 9.66
C TYR A 17 10.93 -3.29 11.06
N TYR A 18 10.07 -3.49 12.07
CA TYR A 18 10.34 -3.11 13.45
C TYR A 18 11.58 -3.84 14.02
N LEU A 19 11.65 -5.15 13.85
CA LEU A 19 12.80 -5.94 14.33
C LEU A 19 14.10 -5.54 13.64
N GLY A 20 14.05 -5.16 12.35
CA GLY A 20 15.21 -4.64 11.63
C GLY A 20 15.54 -3.18 11.94
N SER A 21 14.64 -2.41 12.56
CA SER A 21 14.85 -0.98 12.82
C SER A 21 15.83 -0.69 13.95
N ALA A 22 16.17 -1.67 14.77
CA ALA A 22 17.21 -1.57 15.78
C ALA A 22 18.47 -2.32 15.31
N HIS A 23 19.64 -1.85 15.76
CA HIS A 23 20.87 -2.58 15.53
C HIS A 23 20.80 -3.94 16.26
N TYR A 24 21.24 -5.03 15.64
CA TYR A 24 21.10 -6.40 16.16
C TYR A 24 21.74 -6.63 17.54
N ARG A 25 22.68 -5.76 17.94
CA ARG A 25 23.31 -5.77 19.28
C ARG A 25 22.58 -4.90 20.30
N SER A 26 21.55 -4.17 19.90
CA SER A 26 20.82 -3.27 20.79
C SER A 26 19.62 -3.98 21.40
N ASN A 27 19.24 -3.58 22.60
CA ASN A 27 17.98 -4.01 23.20
C ASN A 27 16.82 -3.39 22.43
N LEU A 28 15.82 -4.21 22.10
CA LEU A 28 14.61 -3.79 21.43
C LEU A 28 13.42 -4.03 22.36
N GLU A 29 12.70 -2.96 22.70
CA GLU A 29 11.54 -3.02 23.57
C GLU A 29 10.25 -3.10 22.76
N LEU A 30 9.56 -4.24 22.78
CA LEU A 30 8.35 -4.47 22.01
C LEU A 30 7.17 -3.75 22.67
N THR A 31 6.78 -2.61 22.13
CA THR A 31 5.61 -1.84 22.55
C THR A 31 4.61 -1.66 21.41
N ASP A 32 3.33 -1.50 21.75
CA ASP A 32 2.29 -1.22 20.75
C ASP A 32 2.52 0.10 20.00
N SER A 33 3.09 1.10 20.67
CA SER A 33 3.45 2.38 20.05
C SER A 33 4.55 2.23 19.02
N ALA A 34 5.58 1.43 19.31
CA ALA A 34 6.68 1.15 18.40
C ALA A 34 6.20 0.36 17.16
N LEU A 35 5.32 -0.63 17.36
CA LEU A 35 4.70 -1.36 16.26
C LEU A 35 3.84 -0.46 15.37
N ARG A 36 3.03 0.46 15.96
CA ARG A 36 2.27 1.44 15.17
C ARG A 36 3.17 2.37 14.37
N SER A 37 4.30 2.80 14.95
CA SER A 37 5.28 3.64 14.26
C SER A 37 5.92 2.90 13.08
N ALA A 38 6.27 1.63 13.25
CA ALA A 38 6.79 0.77 12.19
C ALA A 38 5.75 0.57 11.07
N ALA A 39 4.49 0.30 11.41
CA ALA A 39 3.41 0.20 10.45
C ALA A 39 3.20 1.51 9.67
N ALA A 40 3.30 2.67 10.32
CA ALA A 40 3.22 3.96 9.64
C ALA A 40 4.42 4.21 8.70
N ALA A 41 5.62 3.74 9.08
CA ALA A 41 6.79 3.82 8.22
C ALA A 41 6.65 2.93 6.98
N MET A 42 6.20 1.68 7.16
CA MET A 42 5.92 0.75 6.05
C MET A 42 4.88 1.31 5.08
N ARG A 43 3.75 1.84 5.59
CA ARG A 43 2.74 2.46 4.73
C ARG A 43 3.30 3.58 3.86
N ARG A 44 4.21 4.42 4.36
CA ARG A 44 4.84 5.48 3.52
C ARG A 44 5.64 4.90 2.36
N ILE A 45 6.33 3.77 2.57
CA ILE A 45 7.06 3.06 1.52
C ILE A 45 6.09 2.46 0.50
N GLU A 46 5.05 1.78 0.96
CA GLU A 46 3.99 1.19 0.13
C GLU A 46 3.25 2.22 -0.72
N ASP A 47 2.87 3.34 -0.11
CA ASP A 47 2.20 4.46 -0.79
C ASP A 47 3.07 5.06 -1.89
N PHE A 48 4.38 5.19 -1.64
CA PHE A 48 5.32 5.65 -2.66
C PHE A 48 5.43 4.67 -3.81
N ILE A 49 5.64 3.38 -3.52
CA ILE A 49 5.75 2.31 -4.52
C ILE A 49 4.46 2.23 -5.37
N THR A 50 3.29 2.33 -4.73
CA THR A 50 1.98 2.28 -5.42
C THR A 50 1.79 3.48 -6.34
N ARG A 51 2.07 4.70 -5.87
CA ARG A 51 1.95 5.93 -6.68
C ARG A 51 2.94 5.97 -7.84
N SER A 52 4.10 5.35 -7.66
CA SER A 52 5.17 5.31 -8.66
C SER A 52 5.05 4.13 -9.62
N ALA A 53 4.08 3.22 -9.45
CA ALA A 53 3.99 1.95 -10.18
C ALA A 53 4.00 2.12 -11.71
N ASN A 54 3.44 3.21 -12.25
CA ASN A 54 3.41 3.51 -13.67
C ASN A 54 4.78 3.98 -14.24
N HIS A 55 5.78 4.21 -13.37
CA HIS A 55 7.09 4.73 -13.75
C HIS A 55 8.20 3.66 -13.71
N SER A 56 7.92 2.47 -13.15
CA SER A 56 8.91 1.39 -13.05
C SER A 56 9.27 0.85 -14.43
N ARG A 57 10.56 0.76 -14.70
CA ARG A 57 11.10 0.33 -16.00
C ARG A 57 11.91 -0.96 -15.93
N ARG A 58 12.25 -1.47 -14.74
CA ARG A 58 13.20 -2.58 -14.60
C ARG A 58 12.82 -3.57 -13.51
N ALA A 59 13.30 -4.82 -13.65
CA ALA A 59 13.44 -5.74 -12.53
C ALA A 59 14.51 -5.21 -11.57
N ALA A 60 14.30 -5.40 -10.25
CA ALA A 60 15.27 -4.99 -9.25
C ALA A 60 16.64 -5.66 -9.54
N ASP A 61 17.68 -4.84 -9.65
CA ASP A 61 19.07 -5.29 -9.88
C ASP A 61 19.93 -4.76 -8.74
N ALA A 62 20.91 -5.57 -8.31
CA ALA A 62 21.86 -5.20 -7.25
C ALA A 62 22.65 -3.92 -7.58
N ASP A 63 22.84 -3.61 -8.87
CA ASP A 63 23.51 -2.39 -9.32
C ASP A 63 22.70 -1.11 -9.05
N MET A 64 21.41 -1.24 -8.71
CA MET A 64 20.54 -0.10 -8.36
C MET A 64 20.61 0.31 -6.90
N LEU A 65 21.30 -0.45 -6.05
CA LEU A 65 21.45 -0.12 -4.65
C LEU A 65 22.30 1.15 -4.47
N PRO A 66 21.77 2.19 -3.77
CA PRO A 66 22.56 3.36 -3.41
C PRO A 66 23.84 2.98 -2.67
N VAL A 67 24.95 3.66 -2.99
CA VAL A 67 26.24 3.41 -2.33
C VAL A 67 26.12 3.58 -0.81
N ALA A 68 25.36 4.59 -0.35
CA ALA A 68 25.13 4.81 1.08
C ALA A 68 24.41 3.64 1.75
N PHE A 69 23.49 2.97 1.06
CA PHE A 69 22.79 1.79 1.58
C PHE A 69 23.75 0.59 1.71
N ARG A 70 24.57 0.34 0.69
CA ARG A 70 25.61 -0.71 0.75
C ARG A 70 26.58 -0.46 1.88
N ASN A 71 27.11 0.76 1.99
CA ASN A 71 28.02 1.14 3.07
C ASN A 71 27.43 0.92 4.46
N ALA A 72 26.11 1.20 4.64
CA ALA A 72 25.44 0.93 5.91
C ALA A 72 25.38 -0.56 6.25
N LEU A 73 25.17 -1.42 5.25
CA LEU A 73 25.16 -2.87 5.45
C LEU A 73 26.57 -3.43 5.68
N ASP A 74 27.59 -2.87 5.04
CA ASP A 74 28.99 -3.24 5.22
C ASP A 74 29.52 -2.78 6.58
N ASP A 75 28.91 -1.74 7.18
CA ASP A 75 29.22 -1.24 8.52
C ASP A 75 28.45 -2.05 9.60
N ASP A 76 28.90 -3.26 9.86
CA ASP A 76 28.36 -4.17 10.90
C ASP A 76 26.84 -4.36 10.80
N LEU A 77 26.29 -4.48 9.58
CA LEU A 77 24.86 -4.62 9.32
C LEU A 77 24.03 -3.51 10.00
N ASN A 78 24.42 -2.28 9.81
CA ASN A 78 23.75 -1.10 10.37
C ASN A 78 22.40 -0.87 9.69
N ILE A 79 21.44 -1.74 10.00
CA ILE A 79 20.09 -1.69 9.42
C ILE A 79 19.37 -0.37 9.71
N PRO A 80 19.50 0.24 10.92
CA PRO A 80 18.93 1.57 11.16
C PRO A 80 19.40 2.63 10.16
N MET A 81 20.68 2.64 9.81
CA MET A 81 21.21 3.56 8.80
C MET A 81 20.74 3.20 7.39
N ALA A 82 20.67 1.91 7.05
CA ALA A 82 20.12 1.45 5.78
C ALA A 82 18.65 1.87 5.61
N LEU A 83 17.84 1.77 6.65
CA LEU A 83 16.45 2.26 6.66
C LEU A 83 16.37 3.78 6.54
N ALA A 84 17.30 4.54 7.12
CA ALA A 84 17.35 5.98 6.93
C ALA A 84 17.59 6.33 5.45
N VAL A 85 18.52 5.66 4.77
CA VAL A 85 18.76 5.82 3.32
C VAL A 85 17.51 5.48 2.52
N LEU A 86 16.81 4.39 2.84
CA LEU A 86 15.56 4.01 2.19
C LEU A 86 14.51 5.12 2.30
N HIS A 87 14.33 5.71 3.49
CA HIS A 87 13.38 6.81 3.67
C HIS A 87 13.82 8.10 2.97
N ASP A 88 15.10 8.36 2.83
CA ASP A 88 15.63 9.49 2.06
C ASP A 88 15.30 9.32 0.57
N GLU A 89 15.45 8.10 0.02
CA GLU A 89 15.06 7.80 -1.35
C GLU A 89 13.55 7.93 -1.57
N VAL A 90 12.73 7.47 -0.63
CA VAL A 90 11.27 7.68 -0.69
C VAL A 90 10.92 9.18 -0.69
N ARG A 91 11.59 10.00 0.13
CA ARG A 91 11.38 11.46 0.12
C ARG A 91 11.80 12.10 -1.20
N ARG A 92 12.95 11.69 -1.75
CA ARG A 92 13.46 12.15 -3.05
C ARG A 92 12.48 11.82 -4.17
N GLY A 93 11.98 10.58 -4.18
CA GLY A 93 11.00 10.13 -5.17
C GLY A 93 9.68 10.87 -5.08
N ASN A 94 9.16 11.12 -3.87
CA ASN A 94 7.95 11.92 -3.69
C ASN A 94 8.12 13.36 -4.20
N THR A 95 9.29 13.96 -4.02
CA THR A 95 9.60 15.28 -4.56
C THR A 95 9.64 15.25 -6.09
N ALA A 96 10.26 14.24 -6.68
CA ALA A 96 10.30 14.05 -8.12
C ALA A 96 8.90 13.89 -8.73
N LEU A 97 8.02 13.09 -8.09
CA LEU A 97 6.63 12.93 -8.52
C LEU A 97 5.86 14.27 -8.47
N ALA A 98 6.05 15.06 -7.42
CA ALA A 98 5.42 16.38 -7.28
C ALA A 98 5.91 17.39 -8.34
N GLN A 99 7.15 17.22 -8.81
CA GLN A 99 7.77 18.05 -9.85
C GLN A 99 7.57 17.51 -11.27
N HIS A 100 6.83 16.40 -11.42
CA HIS A 100 6.64 15.68 -12.68
C HIS A 100 7.98 15.24 -13.35
N ASP A 101 9.03 15.02 -12.54
CA ASP A 101 10.30 14.46 -13.01
C ASP A 101 10.20 12.93 -13.06
N ALA A 102 9.72 12.44 -14.22
CA ALA A 102 9.49 11.02 -14.45
C ALA A 102 10.79 10.18 -14.39
N ARG A 103 11.94 10.78 -14.75
CA ARG A 103 13.22 10.08 -14.75
C ARG A 103 13.69 9.82 -13.32
N THR A 104 13.81 10.88 -12.52
CA THR A 104 14.19 10.76 -11.10
C THR A 104 13.17 9.91 -10.32
N GLY A 105 11.87 10.02 -10.66
CA GLY A 105 10.82 9.16 -10.08
C GLY A 105 11.04 7.68 -10.36
N ALA A 106 11.39 7.32 -11.59
CA ALA A 106 11.70 5.93 -11.98
C ALA A 106 12.97 5.42 -11.29
N ASP A 107 14.07 6.20 -11.35
CA ASP A 107 15.35 5.82 -10.74
C ASP A 107 15.22 5.62 -9.22
N THR A 108 14.45 6.46 -8.52
CA THR A 108 14.18 6.31 -7.08
C THR A 108 13.29 5.12 -6.76
N LEU A 109 12.28 4.83 -7.60
CA LEU A 109 11.43 3.65 -7.43
C LEU A 109 12.25 2.36 -7.53
N ASP A 110 13.10 2.28 -8.57
CA ASP A 110 13.94 1.10 -8.78
C ASP A 110 14.93 0.91 -7.61
N ALA A 111 15.52 1.99 -7.08
CA ALA A 111 16.37 1.95 -5.89
C ALA A 111 15.61 1.51 -4.62
N VAL A 112 14.39 2.04 -4.40
CA VAL A 112 13.54 1.66 -3.25
C VAL A 112 13.16 0.19 -3.33
N LEU A 113 12.79 -0.31 -4.51
CA LEU A 113 12.46 -1.73 -4.70
C LEU A 113 13.68 -2.62 -4.39
N ALA A 114 14.86 -2.29 -4.93
CA ALA A 114 16.08 -3.04 -4.66
C ALA A 114 16.44 -3.06 -3.17
N MET A 115 16.31 -1.92 -2.47
CA MET A 115 16.56 -1.86 -1.02
C MET A 115 15.56 -2.67 -0.22
N THR A 116 14.26 -2.61 -0.57
CA THR A 116 13.22 -3.38 0.12
C THR A 116 13.35 -4.88 -0.13
N ASP A 117 13.85 -5.30 -1.30
CA ASP A 117 14.18 -6.71 -1.60
C ASP A 117 15.29 -7.21 -0.68
N VAL A 118 16.40 -6.47 -0.58
CA VAL A 118 17.54 -6.85 0.31
C VAL A 118 17.09 -6.96 1.76
N LEU A 119 16.22 -6.06 2.22
CA LEU A 119 15.67 -6.08 3.59
C LEU A 119 14.55 -7.12 3.78
N GLY A 120 14.08 -7.78 2.72
CA GLY A 120 12.99 -8.75 2.75
C GLY A 120 11.65 -8.15 3.17
N ILE A 121 11.41 -6.87 2.85
CA ILE A 121 10.18 -6.13 3.17
C ILE A 121 9.49 -5.56 1.91
N ASN A 122 9.85 -6.04 0.71
CA ASN A 122 9.25 -5.56 -0.53
C ASN A 122 7.75 -5.88 -0.55
N PRO A 123 6.85 -4.87 -0.68
CA PRO A 123 5.42 -5.09 -0.73
C PRO A 123 4.95 -5.89 -1.95
N ARG A 124 5.76 -5.91 -3.02
CA ARG A 124 5.45 -6.65 -4.26
C ARG A 124 5.81 -8.13 -4.21
N ASP A 125 6.55 -8.57 -3.18
CA ASP A 125 6.91 -9.97 -3.05
C ASP A 125 5.75 -10.82 -2.54
N SER A 126 5.63 -12.04 -3.08
CA SER A 126 4.80 -13.06 -2.45
C SER A 126 5.40 -13.46 -1.08
N PRO A 127 4.61 -13.55 -0.03
CA PRO A 127 3.14 -13.57 0.03
C PRO A 127 2.49 -12.20 0.26
N TRP A 128 3.21 -11.09 0.06
CA TRP A 128 2.76 -9.73 0.40
C TRP A 128 2.08 -9.01 -0.75
N ASP A 129 2.35 -9.42 -1.99
CA ASP A 129 1.75 -8.84 -3.17
C ASP A 129 0.25 -9.18 -3.22
N GLU A 130 -0.58 -8.22 -2.79
CA GLU A 130 -2.03 -8.33 -2.85
C GLU A 130 -2.55 -8.32 -4.31
N SER A 131 -1.76 -7.80 -5.27
CA SER A 131 -2.15 -7.75 -6.69
C SER A 131 -2.13 -9.14 -7.34
N THR A 132 -1.29 -10.05 -6.82
CA THR A 132 -1.21 -11.46 -7.27
C THR A 132 -2.07 -12.39 -6.42
N ALA A 133 -2.52 -11.95 -5.23
CA ALA A 133 -3.41 -12.72 -4.39
C ALA A 133 -4.80 -12.75 -5.03
N THR A 134 -5.25 -13.93 -5.47
CA THR A 134 -6.65 -14.11 -5.86
C THR A 134 -7.53 -13.68 -4.69
N PRO A 135 -8.39 -12.67 -4.84
CA PRO A 135 -9.20 -12.17 -3.72
C PRO A 135 -9.99 -13.33 -3.10
N PRO A 136 -10.14 -13.38 -1.77
CA PRO A 136 -10.93 -14.41 -1.11
C PRO A 136 -12.32 -14.51 -1.75
N ARG A 137 -12.89 -15.72 -1.82
CA ARG A 137 -14.20 -15.95 -2.47
C ARG A 137 -15.26 -14.95 -2.02
N ALA A 138 -15.21 -14.51 -0.75
CA ALA A 138 -16.14 -13.52 -0.23
C ALA A 138 -15.90 -12.10 -0.77
N GLU A 139 -14.66 -11.72 -1.04
CA GLU A 139 -14.36 -10.40 -1.63
C GLU A 139 -14.78 -10.35 -3.08
N ARG A 140 -14.50 -11.40 -3.86
CA ARG A 140 -15.01 -11.52 -5.24
C ARG A 140 -16.54 -11.51 -5.30
N ALA A 141 -17.18 -12.20 -4.34
CA ALA A 141 -18.63 -12.19 -4.26
C ALA A 141 -19.16 -10.80 -3.88
N LEU A 142 -18.51 -10.10 -2.96
CA LEU A 142 -18.87 -8.73 -2.61
C LEU A 142 -18.67 -7.77 -3.77
N GLU A 143 -17.53 -7.81 -4.45
CA GLU A 143 -17.27 -7.01 -5.66
C GLU A 143 -18.31 -7.26 -6.75
N ALA A 144 -18.68 -8.52 -6.98
CA ALA A 144 -19.72 -8.88 -7.95
C ALA A 144 -21.10 -8.33 -7.56
N LEU A 145 -21.47 -8.37 -6.28
CA LEU A 145 -22.72 -7.83 -5.78
C LEU A 145 -22.74 -6.29 -5.89
N ILE A 146 -21.66 -5.62 -5.57
CA ILE A 146 -21.55 -4.16 -5.72
C ILE A 146 -21.64 -3.79 -7.20
N ALA A 147 -20.91 -4.48 -8.09
CA ALA A 147 -20.97 -4.25 -9.53
C ALA A 147 -22.38 -4.40 -10.06
N GLN A 148 -23.10 -5.45 -9.64
CA GLN A 148 -24.51 -5.65 -10.01
C GLN A 148 -25.41 -4.51 -9.50
N ALA A 149 -25.23 -4.03 -8.29
CA ALA A 149 -25.99 -2.90 -7.74
C ALA A 149 -25.69 -1.59 -8.49
N LEU A 150 -24.44 -1.35 -8.88
CA LEU A 150 -24.07 -0.19 -9.70
C LEU A 150 -24.68 -0.24 -11.10
N ASP A 151 -24.71 -1.42 -11.74
CA ASP A 151 -25.35 -1.60 -13.04
C ASP A 151 -26.86 -1.35 -12.96
N GLN A 152 -27.53 -1.88 -11.94
CA GLN A 152 -28.95 -1.62 -11.70
C GLN A 152 -29.24 -0.13 -11.49
N ARG A 153 -28.39 0.56 -10.70
CA ARG A 153 -28.49 2.00 -10.48
C ARG A 153 -28.32 2.78 -11.79
N ALA A 154 -27.34 2.40 -12.62
CA ALA A 154 -27.09 3.03 -13.91
C ALA A 154 -28.27 2.86 -14.85
N GLN A 155 -28.87 1.66 -14.91
CA GLN A 155 -30.07 1.37 -15.71
C GLN A 155 -31.29 2.17 -15.23
N ALA A 156 -31.50 2.27 -13.90
CA ALA A 156 -32.58 3.06 -13.33
C ALA A 156 -32.45 4.54 -13.70
N ARG A 157 -31.22 5.11 -13.60
CA ARG A 157 -30.95 6.49 -14.03
C ARG A 157 -31.21 6.72 -15.53
N ALA A 158 -30.77 5.78 -16.37
CA ALA A 158 -31.02 5.83 -17.82
C ALA A 158 -32.49 5.77 -18.17
N ALA A 159 -33.28 5.04 -17.38
CA ALA A 159 -34.76 4.95 -17.53
C ALA A 159 -35.51 6.13 -16.89
N GLY A 160 -34.82 7.08 -16.23
CA GLY A 160 -35.46 8.19 -15.51
C GLY A 160 -36.09 7.79 -14.17
N ASP A 161 -35.85 6.56 -13.69
CA ASP A 161 -36.32 6.09 -12.38
C ASP A 161 -35.31 6.49 -11.28
N PHE A 162 -35.32 7.76 -10.96
CA PHE A 162 -34.44 8.31 -9.93
C PHE A 162 -34.73 7.74 -8.53
N ARG A 163 -35.99 7.38 -8.26
CA ARG A 163 -36.38 6.79 -6.97
C ARG A 163 -35.67 5.45 -6.71
N THR A 164 -35.62 4.59 -7.71
CA THR A 164 -34.88 3.31 -7.60
C THR A 164 -33.37 3.54 -7.51
N ALA A 165 -32.84 4.50 -8.27
CA ALA A 165 -31.42 4.83 -8.22
C ALA A 165 -30.97 5.36 -6.84
N ASP A 166 -31.79 6.22 -6.20
CA ASP A 166 -31.51 6.73 -4.85
C ASP A 166 -31.64 5.65 -3.80
N ARG A 167 -32.67 4.77 -3.89
CA ARG A 167 -32.79 3.63 -2.98
C ARG A 167 -31.56 2.73 -2.99
N ILE A 168 -31.02 2.41 -4.17
CA ILE A 168 -29.80 1.57 -4.28
C ILE A 168 -28.59 2.27 -3.64
N ARG A 169 -28.48 3.58 -3.81
CA ARG A 169 -27.43 4.36 -3.15
C ARG A 169 -27.55 4.31 -1.64
N ASP A 170 -28.74 4.51 -1.10
CA ASP A 170 -29.01 4.50 0.33
C ASP A 170 -28.76 3.11 0.94
N GLU A 171 -29.11 2.04 0.22
CA GLU A 171 -28.83 0.65 0.64
C GLU A 171 -27.31 0.37 0.71
N LEU A 172 -26.53 0.87 -0.26
CA LEU A 172 -25.07 0.74 -0.23
C LEU A 172 -24.45 1.58 0.88
N ASP A 173 -24.91 2.80 1.08
CA ASP A 173 -24.44 3.69 2.16
C ASP A 173 -24.74 3.09 3.55
N ALA A 174 -25.93 2.53 3.74
CA ALA A 174 -26.30 1.79 4.94
C ALA A 174 -25.44 0.56 5.20
N ALA A 175 -24.89 -0.05 4.15
CA ALA A 175 -23.92 -1.14 4.22
C ALA A 175 -22.45 -0.66 4.44
N GLY A 176 -22.24 0.66 4.57
CA GLY A 176 -20.91 1.26 4.73
C GLY A 176 -20.13 1.42 3.43
N ILE A 177 -20.82 1.42 2.28
CA ILE A 177 -20.22 1.57 0.95
C ILE A 177 -20.58 2.94 0.38
N VAL A 178 -19.59 3.83 0.27
CA VAL A 178 -19.75 5.18 -0.26
C VAL A 178 -19.50 5.18 -1.77
N LEU A 179 -20.42 5.80 -2.52
CA LEU A 179 -20.31 5.97 -3.96
C LEU A 179 -19.78 7.36 -4.31
N ASN A 180 -18.78 7.41 -5.19
CA ASN A 180 -18.22 8.63 -5.75
C ASN A 180 -18.52 8.67 -7.26
N ASP A 181 -19.44 9.54 -7.67
CA ASP A 181 -19.79 9.75 -9.07
C ASP A 181 -18.80 10.73 -9.72
N SER A 182 -18.22 10.38 -10.85
CA SER A 182 -17.34 11.23 -11.67
C SER A 182 -17.76 11.21 -13.14
N GLN A 183 -17.19 12.09 -13.95
CA GLN A 183 -17.42 12.07 -15.40
C GLN A 183 -16.93 10.80 -16.09
N SER A 184 -15.98 10.09 -15.48
CA SER A 184 -15.42 8.82 -15.97
C SER A 184 -16.15 7.59 -15.46
N GLY A 185 -17.15 7.74 -14.57
CA GLY A 185 -17.93 6.65 -13.99
C GLY A 185 -18.13 6.77 -12.49
N THR A 186 -18.81 5.78 -11.90
CA THR A 186 -19.02 5.66 -10.45
C THR A 186 -17.92 4.78 -9.85
N THR A 187 -17.20 5.29 -8.87
CA THR A 187 -16.27 4.52 -8.01
C THR A 187 -16.87 4.33 -6.62
N TRP A 188 -16.38 3.36 -5.88
CA TRP A 188 -16.89 3.07 -4.55
C TRP A 188 -15.74 2.81 -3.55
N GLY A 189 -16.03 3.00 -2.28
CA GLY A 189 -15.11 2.74 -1.17
C GLY A 189 -15.90 2.45 0.10
N PHE A 190 -15.19 2.03 1.16
CA PHE A 190 -15.80 1.86 2.48
C PHE A 190 -15.75 3.17 3.26
N THR A 191 -16.81 3.41 4.06
CA THR A 191 -16.79 4.48 5.07
C THR A 191 -15.64 4.21 6.05
N GLU A 192 -14.75 5.17 6.28
CA GLU A 192 -13.79 5.05 7.38
C GLU A 192 -14.57 4.99 8.69
N GLY A 193 -14.59 3.81 9.32
CA GLY A 193 -15.35 3.57 10.54
C GLY A 193 -14.89 4.50 11.66
N HIS A 194 -15.77 5.36 12.13
CA HIS A 194 -15.68 5.90 13.49
C HIS A 194 -15.78 4.72 14.44
N THR A 195 -14.63 4.22 14.90
CA THR A 195 -14.60 3.37 16.10
C THR A 195 -14.89 4.27 17.28
N SER A 196 -16.14 4.19 17.77
CA SER A 196 -16.52 4.66 19.10
C SER A 196 -15.84 3.80 20.16
#